data_2903e8971e283bddf73432254d26df62
#
_entry.id   2903e8971e283bddf73432254d26df62
#
_cell.length_a   1.000
_cell.length_b   1.000
_cell.length_c   1.000
_cell.angle_alpha   90.00
_cell.angle_beta   90.00
_cell.angle_gamma   90.00
#
_symmetry.space_group_name_H-M   'P 1'
#
loop_
_entity.id
_entity.type
_entity.pdbx_description
1 polymer ?
#
loop_
_entity_poly.entity_id
_entity_poly.type
_entity_poly.pdbx_seq_one_letter_code
_entity_poly.pdbx_strand_id
1 'polypeptide(L)'
;MRRIVYVSTAAVHGRGPFRGVRPGEAPVAPVSATSRSRAAAERHVLDAGGLVLRPHLVHGEGDRWVVPGLVGLLRELSATVSGCEALQSMIDVGTLGRAVVAAALSPRHGPGAHYVAHPDPVPASELLAAVCERVERPGAGAAVDVATAHARAAGSPRALHHLGMLTVDHWFADDGFWKDLDCSPGEGFAGTFARSAPWYRSYLATGE
;
A
#
# COMPACT_ATOMS: atom_id res chain seq x y z
N MET A 1 -31.55 0.41 5.82
CA MET A 1 -31.03 -0.32 4.65
C MET A 1 -29.65 -0.87 5.05
N ARG A 2 -29.34 -2.15 4.83
CA ARG A 2 -28.00 -2.71 5.12
C ARG A 2 -27.08 -2.34 3.97
N ARG A 3 -25.95 -1.71 4.27
CA ARG A 3 -24.95 -1.31 3.28
C ARG A 3 -23.84 -2.35 3.20
N ILE A 4 -23.43 -2.70 2.00
CA ILE A 4 -22.27 -3.57 1.76
C ILE A 4 -21.06 -2.67 1.54
N VAL A 5 -20.01 -2.83 2.35
CA VAL A 5 -18.69 -2.20 2.15
C VAL A 5 -17.66 -3.32 2.02
N TYR A 6 -16.88 -3.30 0.97
CA TYR A 6 -15.87 -4.31 0.68
C TYR A 6 -14.48 -3.67 0.57
N VAL A 7 -13.54 -4.16 1.37
CA VAL A 7 -12.15 -3.76 1.29
C VAL A 7 -11.44 -4.63 0.24
N SER A 8 -11.19 -4.03 -0.92
CA SER A 8 -10.45 -4.61 -2.03
C SER A 8 -8.97 -4.19 -2.03
N THR A 9 -8.41 -3.86 -3.17
CA THR A 9 -7.04 -3.41 -3.36
C THR A 9 -6.89 -2.64 -4.67
N ALA A 10 -6.02 -1.64 -4.73
CA ALA A 10 -5.65 -0.98 -5.98
C ALA A 10 -4.89 -1.92 -6.96
N ALA A 11 -4.34 -3.04 -6.47
CA ALA A 11 -3.68 -4.05 -7.30
C ALA A 11 -4.62 -4.74 -8.32
N VAL A 12 -5.94 -4.48 -8.28
CA VAL A 12 -6.88 -4.90 -9.33
C VAL A 12 -6.59 -4.25 -10.67
N HIS A 13 -5.84 -3.16 -10.71
CA HIS A 13 -5.42 -2.47 -11.94
C HIS A 13 -4.16 -3.05 -12.59
N GLY A 14 -3.42 -3.92 -11.89
CA GLY A 14 -2.19 -4.52 -12.41
C GLY A 14 -0.92 -3.80 -11.96
N ARG A 15 0.08 -3.69 -12.86
CA ARG A 15 1.45 -3.31 -12.48
C ARG A 15 1.81 -1.84 -12.64
N GLY A 16 0.97 -1.02 -13.20
CA GLY A 16 1.25 0.41 -13.41
C GLY A 16 2.26 0.72 -14.53
N PRO A 17 2.89 1.90 -14.54
CA PRO A 17 2.79 2.93 -13.50
C PRO A 17 1.43 3.59 -13.42
N PHE A 18 1.04 4.01 -12.21
CA PHE A 18 -0.16 4.80 -11.94
C PHE A 18 0.24 6.11 -11.27
N ARG A 19 -0.22 7.26 -11.83
CA ARG A 19 0.18 8.59 -11.39
C ARG A 19 -1.04 9.48 -11.25
N GLY A 20 -1.52 9.68 -10.03
CA GLY A 20 -2.70 10.50 -9.74
C GLY A 20 -3.99 9.97 -10.35
N VAL A 21 -4.09 8.67 -10.53
CA VAL A 21 -5.23 8.02 -11.18
C VAL A 21 -6.47 8.13 -10.29
N ARG A 22 -7.58 8.58 -10.88
CA ARG A 22 -8.88 8.67 -10.20
C ARG A 22 -9.73 7.41 -10.43
N PRO A 23 -10.76 7.18 -9.60
CA PRO A 23 -11.70 6.10 -9.82
C PRO A 23 -12.29 6.13 -11.23
N GLY A 24 -12.27 4.99 -11.93
CA GLY A 24 -12.76 4.85 -13.30
C GLY A 24 -11.75 5.16 -14.41
N GLU A 25 -10.62 5.81 -14.13
CA GLU A 25 -9.62 6.14 -15.15
C GLU A 25 -8.71 4.97 -15.53
N ALA A 26 -8.45 4.04 -14.60
CA ALA A 26 -7.65 2.86 -14.89
C ALA A 26 -8.53 1.62 -15.11
N PRO A 27 -8.19 0.78 -16.11
CA PRO A 27 -8.91 -0.49 -16.33
C PRO A 27 -8.65 -1.47 -15.17
N VAL A 28 -9.61 -2.37 -14.93
CA VAL A 28 -9.42 -3.51 -14.03
C VAL A 28 -8.71 -4.61 -14.82
N ALA A 29 -7.41 -4.81 -14.55
CA ALA A 29 -6.53 -5.74 -15.25
C ALA A 29 -5.62 -6.52 -14.27
N PRO A 30 -6.20 -7.32 -13.35
CA PRO A 30 -5.47 -7.97 -12.27
C PRO A 30 -4.50 -9.04 -12.77
N VAL A 31 -3.27 -9.04 -12.24
CA VAL A 31 -2.20 -9.94 -12.69
C VAL A 31 -1.89 -11.07 -11.71
N SER A 32 -2.21 -10.95 -10.42
CA SER A 32 -2.00 -11.99 -9.42
C SER A 32 -3.28 -12.79 -9.13
N ALA A 33 -3.17 -13.99 -8.56
CA ALA A 33 -4.32 -14.78 -8.13
C ALA A 33 -5.18 -14.00 -7.12
N THR A 34 -4.54 -13.34 -6.15
CA THR A 34 -5.20 -12.51 -5.15
C THR A 34 -5.93 -11.32 -5.79
N SER A 35 -5.30 -10.57 -6.68
CA SER A 35 -5.96 -9.43 -7.32
C SER A 35 -7.09 -9.86 -8.25
N ARG A 36 -6.99 -11.01 -8.92
CA ARG A 36 -8.11 -11.59 -9.71
C ARG A 36 -9.30 -11.97 -8.83
N SER A 37 -9.05 -12.63 -7.69
CA SER A 37 -10.11 -12.96 -6.72
C SER A 37 -10.79 -11.70 -6.17
N ARG A 38 -9.99 -10.66 -5.83
CA ARG A 38 -10.53 -9.37 -5.37
C ARG A 38 -11.38 -8.69 -6.44
N ALA A 39 -10.91 -8.62 -7.67
CA ALA A 39 -11.66 -8.03 -8.79
C ALA A 39 -12.97 -8.80 -9.09
N ALA A 40 -12.99 -10.12 -8.92
CA ALA A 40 -14.21 -10.91 -9.04
C ALA A 40 -15.22 -10.56 -7.93
N ALA A 41 -14.75 -10.44 -6.69
CA ALA A 41 -15.61 -10.06 -5.56
C ALA A 41 -16.16 -8.63 -5.70
N GLU A 42 -15.34 -7.68 -6.20
CA GLU A 42 -15.79 -6.30 -6.46
C GLU A 42 -17.04 -6.26 -7.37
N ARG A 43 -17.06 -7.06 -8.43
CA ARG A 43 -18.22 -7.09 -9.35
C ARG A 43 -19.51 -7.43 -8.62
N HIS A 44 -19.50 -8.48 -7.79
CA HIS A 44 -20.68 -8.87 -7.01
C HIS A 44 -21.12 -7.80 -6.02
N VAL A 45 -20.16 -7.10 -5.40
CA VAL A 45 -20.46 -6.02 -4.47
C VAL A 45 -21.06 -4.81 -5.20
N LEU A 46 -20.49 -4.43 -6.33
CA LEU A 46 -20.97 -3.31 -7.16
C LEU A 46 -22.35 -3.61 -7.76
N ASP A 47 -22.57 -4.81 -8.27
CA ASP A 47 -23.85 -5.28 -8.80
C ASP A 47 -24.96 -5.26 -7.72
N ALA A 48 -24.59 -5.51 -6.46
CA ALA A 48 -25.47 -5.41 -5.30
C ALA A 48 -25.66 -3.97 -4.78
N GLY A 49 -25.12 -2.95 -5.47
CA GLY A 49 -25.19 -1.56 -5.04
C GLY A 49 -24.30 -1.24 -3.83
N GLY A 50 -23.26 -2.02 -3.61
CA GLY A 50 -22.30 -1.83 -2.52
C GLY A 50 -21.16 -0.85 -2.85
N LEU A 51 -20.34 -0.59 -1.85
CA LEU A 51 -19.17 0.28 -1.91
C LEU A 51 -17.88 -0.56 -1.85
N VAL A 52 -16.95 -0.30 -2.76
CA VAL A 52 -15.65 -0.95 -2.84
C VAL A 52 -14.58 0.05 -2.45
N LEU A 53 -13.73 -0.31 -1.48
CA LEU A 53 -12.60 0.47 -1.02
C LEU A 53 -11.30 -0.19 -1.51
N ARG A 54 -10.51 0.56 -2.26
CA ARG A 54 -9.25 0.11 -2.87
C ARG A 54 -8.04 0.78 -2.21
N PRO A 55 -7.55 0.30 -1.05
CA PRO A 55 -6.26 0.72 -0.54
C PRO A 55 -5.14 0.19 -1.45
N HIS A 56 -3.98 0.88 -1.45
CA HIS A 56 -2.77 0.39 -2.12
C HIS A 56 -1.82 -0.25 -1.10
N LEU A 57 -0.94 0.51 -0.46
CA LEU A 57 -0.06 -0.01 0.58
C LEU A 57 -0.64 0.32 1.96
N VAL A 58 -1.00 -0.72 2.70
CA VAL A 58 -1.47 -0.59 4.08
C VAL A 58 -0.33 -0.94 5.01
N HIS A 59 0.00 -0.04 5.94
CA HIS A 59 1.03 -0.26 6.93
C HIS A 59 0.47 -0.16 8.36
N GLY A 60 1.23 -0.67 9.31
CA GLY A 60 0.86 -0.65 10.72
C GLY A 60 0.77 -2.04 11.34
N GLU A 61 0.19 -2.13 12.53
CA GLU A 61 0.05 -3.39 13.25
C GLU A 61 -0.78 -4.41 12.44
N GLY A 62 -0.21 -5.62 12.28
CA GLY A 62 -0.79 -6.68 11.46
C GLY A 62 -0.34 -6.69 9.99
N ASP A 63 0.48 -5.71 9.53
CA ASP A 63 1.09 -5.76 8.21
C ASP A 63 2.13 -6.89 8.12
N ARG A 64 1.87 -7.86 7.26
CA ARG A 64 2.77 -9.00 6.98
C ARG A 64 3.43 -8.92 5.60
N TRP A 65 3.17 -7.88 4.82
CA TRP A 65 3.51 -7.83 3.41
C TRP A 65 4.39 -6.65 3.01
N VAL A 66 4.03 -5.43 3.41
CA VAL A 66 4.71 -4.21 2.96
C VAL A 66 6.07 -4.08 3.64
N VAL A 67 6.07 -3.76 4.93
CA VAL A 67 7.32 -3.52 5.68
C VAL A 67 8.13 -4.81 5.88
N PRO A 68 7.54 -5.96 6.29
CA PRO A 68 8.29 -7.21 6.39
C PRO A 68 8.87 -7.67 5.05
N GLY A 69 8.16 -7.41 3.95
CA GLY A 69 8.66 -7.72 2.62
C GLY A 69 9.84 -6.84 2.20
N LEU A 70 9.81 -5.54 2.53
CA LEU A 70 10.93 -4.63 2.30
C LEU A 70 12.15 -5.00 3.16
N VAL A 71 11.95 -5.34 4.43
CA VAL A 71 13.04 -5.85 5.28
C VAL A 71 13.64 -7.12 4.69
N GLY A 72 12.79 -8.04 4.20
CA GLY A 72 13.26 -9.24 3.49
C GLY A 72 14.10 -8.92 2.25
N LEU A 73 13.68 -7.94 1.44
CA LEU A 73 14.47 -7.45 0.31
C LEU A 73 15.82 -6.90 0.75
N LEU A 74 15.85 -6.03 1.75
CA LEU A 74 17.08 -5.42 2.24
C LEU A 74 18.06 -6.45 2.83
N ARG A 75 17.55 -7.47 3.53
CA ARG A 75 18.34 -8.60 4.02
C ARG A 75 18.95 -9.41 2.88
N GLU A 76 18.15 -9.73 1.85
CA GLU A 76 18.61 -10.49 0.68
C GLU A 76 19.66 -9.73 -0.12
N LEU A 77 19.48 -8.43 -0.30
CA LEU A 77 20.46 -7.57 -0.97
C LEU A 77 21.71 -7.31 -0.09
N SER A 78 21.64 -7.48 1.22
CA SER A 78 22.63 -7.02 2.21
C SER A 78 23.01 -5.54 2.02
N ALA A 79 22.10 -4.72 1.55
CA ALA A 79 22.29 -3.32 1.19
C ALA A 79 20.96 -2.55 1.22
N THR A 80 21.04 -1.22 1.31
CA THR A 80 19.91 -0.34 0.96
C THR A 80 19.90 -0.08 -0.55
N VAL A 81 18.78 0.47 -1.06
CA VAL A 81 18.65 0.83 -2.47
C VAL A 81 18.56 2.35 -2.59
N SER A 82 19.39 2.94 -3.43
CA SER A 82 19.39 4.37 -3.75
C SER A 82 18.67 4.64 -5.08
N GLY A 83 18.15 5.88 -5.25
CA GLY A 83 17.45 6.28 -6.48
C GLY A 83 16.02 5.75 -6.59
N CYS A 84 15.39 5.41 -5.47
CA CYS A 84 14.00 4.96 -5.41
C CYS A 84 13.08 6.16 -5.17
N GLU A 85 12.67 6.85 -6.24
CA GLU A 85 11.83 8.05 -6.16
C GLU A 85 10.37 7.81 -6.53
N ALA A 86 9.98 6.56 -6.74
CA ALA A 86 8.60 6.21 -7.08
C ALA A 86 7.63 6.61 -5.96
N LEU A 87 6.49 7.19 -6.33
CA LEU A 87 5.46 7.62 -5.40
C LEU A 87 4.47 6.48 -5.11
N GLN A 88 4.14 6.28 -3.84
CA GLN A 88 3.25 5.23 -3.37
C GLN A 88 2.08 5.81 -2.58
N SER A 89 0.86 5.42 -2.93
CA SER A 89 -0.29 5.68 -2.07
C SER A 89 -0.23 4.77 -0.85
N MET A 90 -0.22 5.36 0.34
CA MET A 90 -0.13 4.62 1.60
C MET A 90 -1.23 5.02 2.58
N ILE A 91 -1.58 4.11 3.47
CA ILE A 91 -2.52 4.36 4.55
C ILE A 91 -2.14 3.48 5.76
N ASP A 92 -2.27 4.03 6.97
CA ASP A 92 -2.15 3.20 8.17
C ASP A 92 -3.43 2.39 8.42
N VAL A 93 -3.27 1.22 9.04
CA VAL A 93 -4.38 0.28 9.28
C VAL A 93 -5.49 0.87 10.14
N GLY A 94 -5.15 1.73 11.11
CA GLY A 94 -6.13 2.38 11.99
C GLY A 94 -6.99 3.39 11.22
N THR A 95 -6.36 4.18 10.34
CA THR A 95 -7.08 5.12 9.47
C THR A 95 -7.95 4.38 8.46
N LEU A 96 -7.44 3.28 7.86
CA LEU A 96 -8.26 2.42 6.99
C LEU A 96 -9.48 1.87 7.75
N GLY A 97 -9.30 1.41 8.98
CA GLY A 97 -10.40 0.93 9.83
C GLY A 97 -11.46 2.01 10.07
N ARG A 98 -11.04 3.25 10.40
CA ARG A 98 -11.96 4.38 10.55
C ARG A 98 -12.71 4.69 9.25
N ALA A 99 -12.02 4.69 8.11
CA ALA A 99 -12.63 4.90 6.80
C ALA A 99 -13.70 3.84 6.47
N VAL A 100 -13.41 2.56 6.77
CA VAL A 100 -14.38 1.45 6.59
C VAL A 100 -15.64 1.67 7.42
N VAL A 101 -15.49 2.02 8.71
CA VAL A 101 -16.63 2.30 9.60
C VAL A 101 -17.41 3.53 9.12
N ALA A 102 -16.73 4.61 8.78
CA ALA A 102 -17.36 5.82 8.26
C ALA A 102 -18.14 5.53 6.96
N ALA A 103 -17.53 4.76 6.04
CA ALA A 103 -18.17 4.35 4.81
C ALA A 103 -19.41 3.47 5.02
N ALA A 104 -19.38 2.58 6.02
CA ALA A 104 -20.51 1.73 6.36
C ALA A 104 -21.69 2.50 6.98
N LEU A 105 -21.40 3.57 7.71
CA LEU A 105 -22.39 4.38 8.43
C LEU A 105 -22.88 5.60 7.64
N SER A 106 -22.11 6.10 6.66
CA SER A 106 -22.42 7.31 5.91
C SER A 106 -23.58 7.08 4.93
N PRO A 107 -24.63 7.90 4.94
CA PRO A 107 -25.65 7.88 3.91
C PRO A 107 -25.22 8.61 2.63
N ARG A 108 -24.11 9.36 2.65
CA ARG A 108 -23.71 10.29 1.58
C ARG A 108 -23.00 9.61 0.41
N HIS A 109 -22.28 8.50 0.65
CA HIS A 109 -21.64 7.77 -0.43
C HIS A 109 -22.60 6.83 -1.14
N GLY A 110 -22.70 6.99 -2.45
CA GLY A 110 -23.38 6.05 -3.35
C GLY A 110 -22.56 4.77 -3.56
N PRO A 111 -23.10 3.80 -4.31
CA PRO A 111 -22.35 2.65 -4.77
C PRO A 111 -21.21 3.09 -5.68
N GLY A 112 -20.10 2.35 -5.64
CA GLY A 112 -18.93 2.68 -6.45
C GLY A 112 -17.63 2.10 -5.89
N ALA A 113 -16.54 2.34 -6.59
CA ALA A 113 -15.20 1.95 -6.16
C ALA A 113 -14.34 3.21 -5.95
N HIS A 114 -13.73 3.32 -4.76
CA HIS A 114 -12.91 4.47 -4.36
C HIS A 114 -11.52 4.01 -3.92
N TYR A 115 -10.52 4.84 -4.20
CA TYR A 115 -9.20 4.66 -3.60
C TYR A 115 -9.20 5.20 -2.17
N VAL A 116 -8.57 4.44 -1.27
CA VAL A 116 -8.49 4.81 0.14
C VAL A 116 -7.02 4.86 0.54
N ALA A 117 -6.45 6.06 0.49
CA ALA A 117 -5.07 6.34 0.83
C ALA A 117 -4.99 7.72 1.48
N HIS A 118 -3.87 8.01 2.14
CA HIS A 118 -3.58 9.40 2.51
C HIS A 118 -3.46 10.24 1.23
N PRO A 119 -3.97 11.48 1.20
CA PRO A 119 -3.89 12.34 0.00
C PRO A 119 -2.47 12.60 -0.49
N ASP A 120 -1.51 12.67 0.44
CA ASP A 120 -0.10 12.87 0.10
C ASP A 120 0.57 11.51 -0.15
N PRO A 121 1.00 11.22 -1.38
CA PRO A 121 1.74 10.00 -1.69
C PRO A 121 3.14 10.04 -1.07
N VAL A 122 3.66 8.87 -0.72
CA VAL A 122 4.95 8.72 -0.05
C VAL A 122 6.03 8.35 -1.06
N PRO A 123 7.14 9.09 -1.16
CA PRO A 123 8.30 8.65 -1.93
C PRO A 123 8.87 7.35 -1.38
N ALA A 124 9.23 6.42 -2.26
CA ALA A 124 9.82 5.14 -1.86
C ALA A 124 11.13 5.32 -1.08
N SER A 125 11.89 6.40 -1.36
CA SER A 125 13.07 6.79 -0.59
C SER A 125 12.74 7.10 0.87
N GLU A 126 11.63 7.80 1.14
CA GLU A 126 11.15 8.09 2.51
C GLU A 126 10.73 6.81 3.24
N LEU A 127 9.98 5.93 2.55
CA LEU A 127 9.60 4.63 3.10
C LEU A 127 10.83 3.79 3.48
N LEU A 128 11.82 3.69 2.58
CA LEU A 128 13.07 2.96 2.85
C LEU A 128 13.86 3.57 4.01
N ALA A 129 14.00 4.89 4.03
CA ALA A 129 14.68 5.59 5.11
C ALA A 129 14.03 5.30 6.47
N ALA A 130 12.70 5.38 6.55
CA ALA A 130 11.95 5.09 7.76
C ALA A 130 12.10 3.63 8.22
N VAL A 131 12.07 2.67 7.28
CA VAL A 131 12.32 1.24 7.58
C VAL A 131 13.73 1.05 8.12
N CYS A 132 14.75 1.61 7.47
CA CYS A 132 16.15 1.49 7.89
C CYS A 132 16.44 2.18 9.22
N GLU A 133 15.81 3.32 9.49
CA GLU A 133 16.01 4.08 10.73
C GLU A 133 15.31 3.43 11.93
N ARG A 134 14.07 2.97 11.73
CA ARG A 134 13.16 2.66 12.84
C ARG A 134 12.86 1.19 13.02
N VAL A 135 13.06 0.37 12.01
CA VAL A 135 12.72 -1.06 12.05
C VAL A 135 13.98 -1.91 12.02
N GLU A 136 14.71 -1.89 10.92
CA GLU A 136 15.90 -2.71 10.75
C GLU A 136 16.85 -2.08 9.73
N ARG A 137 18.10 -1.88 10.12
CA ARG A 137 19.17 -1.55 9.18
C ARG A 137 19.66 -2.83 8.49
N PRO A 138 19.73 -2.85 7.15
CA PRO A 138 20.53 -3.87 6.50
C PRO A 138 21.98 -3.73 6.99
N GLY A 139 22.72 -4.84 7.06
CA GLY A 139 24.11 -4.85 7.54
C GLY A 139 24.95 -3.73 6.93
N ALA A 140 26.21 -3.56 7.34
CA ALA A 140 27.10 -2.43 7.03
C ALA A 140 27.40 -2.20 5.52
N GLY A 141 26.60 -2.76 4.61
CA GLY A 141 26.71 -2.60 3.17
C GLY A 141 26.36 -1.18 2.71
N ALA A 142 27.15 -0.67 1.75
CA ALA A 142 26.83 0.58 1.05
C ALA A 142 25.51 0.45 0.28
N ALA A 143 24.80 1.58 0.09
CA ALA A 143 23.64 1.62 -0.77
C ALA A 143 24.00 1.19 -2.21
N VAL A 144 23.14 0.40 -2.84
CA VAL A 144 23.28 0.02 -4.25
C VAL A 144 22.26 0.77 -5.10
N ASP A 145 22.56 1.01 -6.35
CA ASP A 145 21.60 1.57 -7.27
C ASP A 145 20.53 0.53 -7.68
N VAL A 146 19.46 1.00 -8.30
CA VAL A 146 18.33 0.17 -8.75
C VAL A 146 18.76 -0.95 -9.71
N ALA A 147 19.72 -0.67 -10.63
CA ALA A 147 20.18 -1.66 -11.60
C ALA A 147 20.93 -2.80 -10.90
N THR A 148 21.81 -2.46 -9.97
CA THR A 148 22.53 -3.42 -9.15
C THR A 148 21.58 -4.23 -8.25
N ALA A 149 20.56 -3.58 -7.66
CA ALA A 149 19.54 -4.24 -6.86
C ALA A 149 18.74 -5.25 -7.71
N HIS A 150 18.35 -4.89 -8.93
CA HIS A 150 17.68 -5.81 -9.86
C HIS A 150 18.56 -7.01 -10.22
N ALA A 151 19.84 -6.80 -10.52
CA ALA A 151 20.76 -7.88 -10.82
C ALA A 151 20.90 -8.86 -9.64
N ARG A 152 21.02 -8.34 -8.41
CA ARG A 152 21.12 -9.17 -7.20
C ARG A 152 19.82 -9.92 -6.90
N ALA A 153 18.67 -9.30 -7.15
CA ALA A 153 17.35 -9.88 -6.91
C ALA A 153 16.87 -10.83 -8.02
N ALA A 154 17.61 -10.99 -9.13
CA ALA A 154 17.14 -11.69 -10.34
C ALA A 154 16.64 -13.12 -10.10
N GLY A 155 17.19 -13.83 -9.10
CA GLY A 155 16.77 -15.20 -8.72
C GLY A 155 15.56 -15.26 -7.76
N SER A 156 15.04 -14.12 -7.29
CA SER A 156 14.02 -14.06 -6.27
C SER A 156 12.78 -13.28 -6.75
N PRO A 157 11.70 -13.97 -7.16
CA PRO A 157 10.46 -13.31 -7.55
C PRO A 157 9.88 -12.40 -6.44
N ARG A 158 10.11 -12.77 -5.17
CA ARG A 158 9.68 -11.98 -4.01
C ARG A 158 10.47 -10.67 -3.90
N ALA A 159 11.80 -10.75 -4.02
CA ALA A 159 12.66 -9.56 -3.98
C ALA A 159 12.34 -8.61 -5.16
N LEU A 160 12.19 -9.15 -6.37
CA LEU A 160 11.79 -8.38 -7.55
C LEU A 160 10.42 -7.70 -7.38
N HIS A 161 9.47 -8.37 -6.72
CA HIS A 161 8.17 -7.77 -6.43
C HIS A 161 8.30 -6.54 -5.52
N HIS A 162 9.05 -6.66 -4.40
CA HIS A 162 9.25 -5.54 -3.48
C HIS A 162 10.13 -4.43 -4.07
N LEU A 163 11.10 -4.79 -4.90
CA LEU A 163 11.88 -3.80 -5.64
C LEU A 163 11.00 -3.01 -6.63
N GLY A 164 10.03 -3.67 -7.28
CA GLY A 164 9.02 -3.02 -8.12
C GLY A 164 8.19 -1.98 -7.36
N MET A 165 7.88 -2.22 -6.07
CA MET A 165 7.21 -1.23 -5.22
C MET A 165 8.06 0.02 -4.95
N LEU A 166 9.38 -0.07 -5.07
CA LEU A 166 10.28 1.05 -4.85
C LEU A 166 10.58 1.85 -6.12
N THR A 167 10.31 1.27 -7.28
CA THR A 167 10.78 1.79 -8.58
C THR A 167 9.67 2.15 -9.55
N VAL A 168 8.42 1.78 -9.26
CA VAL A 168 7.26 2.05 -10.12
C VAL A 168 6.22 2.86 -9.35
N ASP A 169 5.80 3.98 -9.93
CA ASP A 169 4.76 4.83 -9.33
C ASP A 169 3.43 4.08 -9.22
N HIS A 170 2.87 4.10 -8.00
CA HIS A 170 1.54 3.58 -7.71
C HIS A 170 0.83 4.53 -6.74
N TRP A 171 0.45 5.71 -7.24
CA TRP A 171 -0.33 6.64 -6.44
C TRP A 171 -1.63 7.04 -7.14
N PHE A 172 -2.66 7.17 -6.32
CA PHE A 172 -4.04 7.37 -6.72
C PHE A 172 -4.55 8.64 -6.07
N ALA A 173 -5.25 9.46 -6.84
CA ALA A 173 -5.77 10.73 -6.35
C ALA A 173 -6.99 10.51 -5.46
N ASP A 174 -7.12 11.37 -4.46
CA ASP A 174 -8.39 11.51 -3.71
C ASP A 174 -9.44 12.12 -4.65
N ASP A 175 -10.60 11.48 -4.69
CA ASP A 175 -11.76 11.94 -5.47
C ASP A 175 -12.83 12.65 -4.62
N GLY A 176 -12.43 13.10 -3.43
CA GLY A 176 -13.32 13.69 -2.43
C GLY A 176 -13.84 12.69 -1.40
N PHE A 177 -13.35 11.45 -1.43
CA PHE A 177 -13.77 10.36 -0.55
C PHE A 177 -13.74 10.76 0.95
N TRP A 178 -12.66 11.36 1.42
CA TRP A 178 -12.52 11.77 2.81
C TRP A 178 -13.52 12.86 3.22
N LYS A 179 -13.71 13.85 2.34
CA LYS A 179 -14.66 14.94 2.56
C LYS A 179 -16.09 14.42 2.63
N ASP A 180 -16.45 13.54 1.70
CA ASP A 180 -17.80 13.01 1.60
C ASP A 180 -18.16 12.09 2.77
N LEU A 181 -17.16 11.41 3.35
CA LEU A 181 -17.34 10.62 4.57
C LEU A 181 -17.34 11.45 5.85
N ASP A 182 -16.98 12.73 5.79
CA ASP A 182 -16.72 13.55 6.98
C ASP A 182 -15.68 12.87 7.91
N CYS A 183 -14.65 12.29 7.29
CA CYS A 183 -13.63 11.50 7.95
C CYS A 183 -12.24 12.06 7.61
N SER A 184 -11.39 12.25 8.61
CA SER A 184 -10.02 12.71 8.40
C SER A 184 -9.15 11.59 7.84
N PRO A 185 -8.28 11.85 6.83
CA PRO A 185 -7.25 10.93 6.40
C PRO A 185 -6.18 10.68 7.48
N GLY A 186 -6.25 11.42 8.59
CA GLY A 186 -5.33 11.29 9.70
C GLY A 186 -4.00 11.98 9.48
N GLU A 187 -3.01 11.59 10.26
CA GLU A 187 -1.61 12.00 10.07
C GLU A 187 -1.02 11.25 8.87
N GLY A 188 -0.10 11.89 8.17
CA GLY A 188 0.63 11.27 7.07
C GLY A 188 1.53 10.11 7.52
N PHE A 189 2.24 9.55 6.57
CA PHE A 189 3.09 8.36 6.74
C PHE A 189 4.06 8.49 7.92
N ALA A 190 4.82 9.57 8.01
CA ALA A 190 5.89 9.72 9.01
C ALA A 190 5.40 9.54 10.45
N GLY A 191 4.28 10.19 10.81
CA GLY A 191 3.71 10.11 12.16
C GLY A 191 3.14 8.73 12.47
N THR A 192 2.38 8.15 11.56
CA THR A 192 1.74 6.84 11.74
C THR A 192 2.77 5.72 11.75
N PHE A 193 3.80 5.79 10.89
CA PHE A 193 4.87 4.79 10.82
C PHE A 193 5.73 4.79 12.09
N ALA A 194 6.05 5.98 12.64
CA ALA A 194 6.81 6.09 13.88
C ALA A 194 6.13 5.34 15.04
N ARG A 195 4.80 5.41 15.14
CA ARG A 195 4.02 4.69 16.15
C ARG A 195 4.01 3.18 15.94
N SER A 196 4.03 2.73 14.69
CA SER A 196 3.97 1.29 14.33
C SER A 196 5.33 0.61 14.35
N ALA A 197 6.43 1.35 14.31
CA ALA A 197 7.79 0.80 14.25
C ALA A 197 8.13 -0.18 15.39
N PRO A 198 7.72 0.03 16.67
CA PRO A 198 7.94 -0.94 17.73
C PRO A 198 7.29 -2.30 17.45
N TRP A 199 6.07 -2.30 16.90
CA TRP A 199 5.38 -3.52 16.52
C TRP A 199 6.16 -4.30 15.45
N TYR A 200 6.63 -3.62 14.40
CA TYR A 200 7.43 -4.26 13.36
C TYR A 200 8.71 -4.91 13.90
N ARG A 201 9.41 -4.22 14.82
CA ARG A 201 10.61 -4.80 15.45
C ARG A 201 10.28 -6.08 16.22
N SER A 202 9.20 -6.09 17.00
CA SER A 202 8.76 -7.28 17.73
C SER A 202 8.37 -8.41 16.78
N TYR A 203 7.56 -8.12 15.77
CA TYR A 203 7.10 -9.09 14.78
C TYR A 203 8.27 -9.75 14.02
N LEU A 204 9.24 -8.95 13.56
CA LEU A 204 10.40 -9.45 12.82
C LEU A 204 11.39 -10.22 13.69
N ALA A 205 11.40 -9.98 15.00
CA ALA A 205 12.24 -10.72 15.94
C ALA A 205 11.65 -12.11 16.26
N THR A 206 10.34 -12.30 16.18
CA THR A 206 9.68 -13.60 16.45
C THR A 206 9.80 -14.59 15.30
N GLY A 207 10.14 -14.13 14.09
CA GLY A 207 10.33 -15.00 12.92
C GLY A 207 9.05 -15.66 12.39
N GLU A 208 7.86 -15.13 12.75
CA GLU A 208 6.57 -15.63 12.26
C GLU A 208 6.25 -15.23 10.81
#